data_72a4b67755b5e6d92cd2e60a98dc3ef9
#
_entry.id   72a4b67755b5e6d92cd2e60a98dc3ef9
#
_cell.length_a   1.000
_cell.length_b   1.000
_cell.length_c   1.000
_cell.angle_alpha   90.00
_cell.angle_beta   90.00
_cell.angle_gamma   90.00
#
_symmetry.space_group_name_H-M   'P 1'
#
loop_
_entity.id
_entity.type
_entity.pdbx_description
1 polymer ?
#
loop_
_entity_poly.entity_id
_entity_poly.type
_entity_poly.pdbx_seq_one_letter_code
_entity_poly.pdbx_strand_id
1 'polypeptide(L)'
;RHPSEIDASWGAQRVKGLSIVAILKDVFGKIFKKKNRKVETSLIEEFKYPKLGPGQLWDVTAAEVEKLGGTIIKNAKVTKVHKNANNMLTSLTYEKDGQEFTMEGDYFISSMPVRDLVGGMNDVPADAARIAAGLPYRDYMTLGVLVPKINLVNKTNIRTVNNIVPDCWVYVQDRNVKLGRFQIYNNWSPYMIKDLEHTVWIGLEYFVNEGDEYWNMTEEEFAKIGVSEMIKLGLIDSPDVVLDVHMEKVKKAYPAYFDTYDEMDKLVAYLSSIENLYCVGRNGQHRYNNIDHSMVTSFETVKNILTGSRDKKNIWSVNTEQEYHETSNNEGNEA
;
A
#
# COMPACT_ATOMS: atom_id res chain seq x y z
N ARG A 1 -8.63 -7.34 -16.42
CA ARG A 1 -8.27 -8.51 -17.28
C ARG A 1 -8.93 -9.78 -16.76
N HIS A 2 -9.18 -10.72 -17.63
CA HIS A 2 -9.72 -12.03 -17.23
C HIS A 2 -8.64 -12.80 -16.43
N PRO A 3 -9.01 -13.63 -15.42
CA PRO A 3 -8.02 -14.38 -14.62
C PRO A 3 -7.06 -15.25 -15.44
N SER A 4 -7.48 -15.73 -16.61
CA SER A 4 -6.61 -16.50 -17.52
C SER A 4 -5.52 -15.67 -18.22
N GLU A 5 -5.60 -14.35 -18.16
CA GLU A 5 -4.63 -13.40 -18.74
C GLU A 5 -3.64 -12.86 -17.70
N ILE A 6 -3.79 -13.29 -16.45
CA ILE A 6 -2.95 -12.85 -15.34
C ILE A 6 -1.93 -13.95 -15.08
N ASP A 7 -0.65 -13.60 -15.12
CA ASP A 7 0.43 -14.53 -14.83
C ASP A 7 0.31 -15.11 -13.40
N ALA A 8 0.58 -16.42 -13.27
CA ALA A 8 0.46 -17.13 -11.99
C ALA A 8 1.41 -16.57 -10.92
N SER A 9 2.51 -15.92 -11.29
CA SER A 9 3.43 -15.25 -10.37
C SER A 9 2.75 -14.14 -9.55
N TRP A 10 1.70 -13.52 -10.10
CA TRP A 10 0.88 -12.52 -9.40
C TRP A 10 0.15 -13.10 -8.18
N GLY A 11 -0.38 -14.32 -8.34
CA GLY A 11 -0.97 -15.09 -7.24
C GLY A 11 0.10 -15.59 -6.28
N ALA A 12 1.24 -16.02 -6.79
CA ALA A 12 2.34 -16.55 -5.99
C ALA A 12 2.91 -15.53 -4.98
N GLN A 13 2.93 -14.25 -5.31
CA GLN A 13 3.34 -13.19 -4.36
C GLN A 13 2.37 -13.01 -3.18
N ARG A 14 1.10 -13.38 -3.35
CA ARG A 14 0.05 -13.26 -2.32
C ARG A 14 -0.21 -14.56 -1.58
N VAL A 15 0.08 -15.69 -2.21
CA VAL A 15 -0.26 -17.03 -1.74
C VAL A 15 1.04 -17.87 -1.58
N LYS A 16 2.15 -17.19 -1.30
CA LYS A 16 3.44 -17.86 -1.07
C LYS A 16 3.32 -18.81 0.11
N GLY A 17 3.68 -20.08 -0.11
CA GLY A 17 3.69 -21.09 0.95
C GLY A 17 2.40 -21.88 1.17
N LEU A 18 1.28 -21.57 0.49
CA LEU A 18 0.06 -22.38 0.57
C LEU A 18 0.18 -23.68 -0.21
N SER A 19 0.81 -24.67 0.40
CA SER A 19 0.72 -26.07 -0.03
C SER A 19 -0.55 -26.70 0.55
N ILE A 20 -1.36 -27.35 -0.28
CA ILE A 20 -2.52 -28.15 0.17
C ILE A 20 -2.09 -29.15 1.26
N VAL A 21 -0.88 -29.69 1.13
CA VAL A 21 -0.28 -30.59 2.15
C VAL A 21 0.03 -29.83 3.45
N ALA A 22 0.44 -28.55 3.39
CA ALA A 22 0.66 -27.74 4.58
C ALA A 22 -0.67 -27.39 5.27
N ILE A 23 -1.71 -27.04 4.51
CA ILE A 23 -3.06 -26.80 5.04
C ILE A 23 -3.62 -28.03 5.71
N LEU A 24 -3.53 -29.21 5.07
CA LEU A 24 -3.96 -30.47 5.66
C LEU A 24 -3.15 -30.83 6.91
N LYS A 25 -1.82 -30.63 6.88
CA LYS A 25 -0.96 -30.81 8.06
C LYS A 25 -1.30 -29.81 9.18
N ASP A 26 -1.77 -28.61 8.86
CA ASP A 26 -2.17 -27.61 9.86
C ASP A 26 -3.50 -27.99 10.53
N VAL A 27 -4.48 -28.41 9.73
CA VAL A 27 -5.76 -28.92 10.24
C VAL A 27 -5.53 -30.18 11.14
N PHE A 28 -4.73 -31.14 10.68
CA PHE A 28 -4.40 -32.32 11.50
C PHE A 28 -3.46 -32.01 12.68
N GLY A 29 -2.61 -30.98 12.59
CA GLY A 29 -1.70 -30.62 13.66
C GLY A 29 -2.32 -29.77 14.76
N LYS A 30 -3.46 -29.10 14.53
CA LYS A 30 -4.28 -28.47 15.57
C LYS A 30 -4.91 -29.54 16.50
N ILE A 31 -5.06 -30.77 16.00
CA ILE A 31 -5.54 -31.94 16.78
C ILE A 31 -4.41 -32.54 17.66
N PHE A 32 -3.16 -32.39 17.26
CA PHE A 32 -1.99 -32.88 17.99
C PHE A 32 -1.06 -31.73 18.34
N LYS A 33 -1.24 -31.09 19.51
CA LYS A 33 -0.40 -30.01 20.04
C LYS A 33 1.10 -30.23 19.81
N LYS A 34 1.70 -29.56 18.81
CA LYS A 34 3.15 -29.40 18.71
C LYS A 34 3.50 -27.93 18.43
N LYS A 35 4.21 -27.33 19.38
CA LYS A 35 4.84 -26.01 19.32
C LYS A 35 5.86 -25.96 18.17
N ASN A 36 5.95 -24.84 17.49
CA ASN A 36 6.84 -24.41 16.40
C ASN A 36 6.30 -24.68 14.99
N ARG A 37 5.58 -23.68 14.45
CA ARG A 37 5.24 -23.62 13.03
C ARG A 37 5.50 -22.23 12.50
N LYS A 38 6.15 -22.16 11.33
CA LYS A 38 6.19 -20.96 10.50
C LYS A 38 4.75 -20.62 10.07
N VAL A 39 4.30 -19.42 10.37
CA VAL A 39 2.96 -18.95 10.01
C VAL A 39 3.01 -18.40 8.58
N GLU A 40 2.11 -18.88 7.73
CA GLU A 40 1.94 -18.34 6.37
C GLU A 40 1.18 -17.01 6.44
N THR A 41 1.49 -16.07 5.54
CA THR A 41 0.93 -14.69 5.52
C THR A 41 -0.59 -14.63 5.56
N SER A 42 -1.26 -15.65 4.99
CA SER A 42 -2.73 -15.76 4.99
C SER A 42 -3.33 -16.20 6.32
N LEU A 43 -2.50 -16.57 7.29
CA LEU A 43 -2.90 -17.11 8.59
C LEU A 43 -2.48 -16.22 9.77
N ILE A 44 -2.17 -14.95 9.52
CA ILE A 44 -1.86 -13.98 10.57
C ILE A 44 -3.14 -13.75 11.39
N GLU A 45 -3.10 -14.17 12.65
CA GLU A 45 -4.22 -14.03 13.59
C GLU A 45 -4.12 -12.71 14.39
N GLU A 46 -2.89 -12.19 14.59
CA GLU A 46 -2.65 -10.98 15.37
C GLU A 46 -1.59 -10.10 14.72
N PHE A 47 -1.79 -8.79 14.75
CA PHE A 47 -0.83 -7.79 14.28
C PHE A 47 -0.95 -6.50 15.09
N LYS A 48 0.13 -5.70 15.12
CA LYS A 48 0.12 -4.38 15.75
C LYS A 48 -0.44 -3.34 14.79
N TYR A 49 -1.32 -2.49 15.30
CA TYR A 49 -1.93 -1.41 14.55
C TYR A 49 -1.83 -0.09 15.31
N PRO A 50 -1.43 1.03 14.69
CA PRO A 50 -1.36 2.30 15.38
C PRO A 50 -2.73 2.75 15.89
N LYS A 51 -2.77 3.32 17.09
CA LYS A 51 -4.00 3.71 17.79
C LYS A 51 -4.93 4.59 16.93
N LEU A 52 -4.37 5.57 16.23
CA LEU A 52 -5.08 6.51 15.37
C LEU A 52 -4.91 6.21 13.87
N GLY A 53 -4.69 4.93 13.53
CA GLY A 53 -4.47 4.50 12.15
C GLY A 53 -3.01 4.60 11.69
N PRO A 54 -2.69 4.08 10.49
CA PRO A 54 -1.31 4.04 9.97
C PRO A 54 -0.67 5.43 9.83
N GLY A 55 -1.49 6.48 9.59
CA GLY A 55 -1.01 7.87 9.49
C GLY A 55 -0.30 8.34 10.73
N GLN A 56 -0.73 7.91 11.93
CA GLN A 56 -0.10 8.29 13.19
C GLN A 56 1.40 7.95 13.25
N LEU A 57 1.80 6.81 12.67
CA LEU A 57 3.21 6.42 12.62
C LEU A 57 4.04 7.47 11.86
N TRP A 58 3.50 7.96 10.76
CA TRP A 58 4.18 8.94 9.91
C TRP A 58 4.16 10.33 10.49
N ASP A 59 3.09 10.73 11.18
CA ASP A 59 3.03 12.01 11.89
C ASP A 59 4.08 12.09 13.01
N VAL A 60 4.21 11.01 13.79
CA VAL A 60 5.24 10.92 14.83
C VAL A 60 6.64 10.90 14.22
N THR A 61 6.85 10.17 13.13
CA THR A 61 8.14 10.13 12.43
C THR A 61 8.50 11.49 11.87
N ALA A 62 7.54 12.20 11.26
CA ALA A 62 7.75 13.55 10.73
C ALA A 62 8.17 14.53 11.83
N ALA A 63 7.49 14.50 12.97
CA ALA A 63 7.83 15.34 14.12
C ALA A 63 9.26 15.08 14.64
N GLU A 64 9.70 13.81 14.69
CA GLU A 64 11.07 13.49 15.10
C GLU A 64 12.11 13.92 14.04
N VAL A 65 11.79 13.82 12.74
CA VAL A 65 12.65 14.34 11.68
C VAL A 65 12.87 15.85 11.83
N GLU A 66 11.81 16.63 12.04
CA GLU A 66 11.90 18.07 12.25
C GLU A 66 12.67 18.42 13.54
N LYS A 67 12.44 17.71 14.60
CA LYS A 67 13.17 17.87 15.89
C LYS A 67 14.67 17.60 15.75
N LEU A 68 15.05 16.68 14.87
CA LEU A 68 16.46 16.39 14.53
C LEU A 68 17.06 17.39 13.53
N GLY A 69 16.33 18.42 13.13
CA GLY A 69 16.78 19.47 12.21
C GLY A 69 16.53 19.18 10.73
N GLY A 70 15.77 18.11 10.42
CA GLY A 70 15.32 17.85 9.05
C GLY A 70 14.22 18.82 8.63
N THR A 71 14.09 19.03 7.32
CA THR A 71 13.04 19.89 6.73
C THR A 71 12.03 19.04 5.98
N ILE A 72 10.74 19.26 6.24
CA ILE A 72 9.64 18.62 5.51
C ILE A 72 8.89 19.68 4.71
N ILE A 73 8.88 19.54 3.38
CA ILE A 73 8.17 20.43 2.48
C ILE A 73 6.90 19.72 1.98
N LYS A 74 5.76 20.12 2.52
CA LYS A 74 4.44 19.60 2.12
C LYS A 74 3.89 20.37 0.92
N ASN A 75 2.95 19.74 0.19
CA ASN A 75 2.30 20.30 -1.01
C ASN A 75 3.32 20.69 -2.10
N ALA A 76 4.39 19.91 -2.20
CA ALA A 76 5.46 20.11 -3.16
C ALA A 76 5.57 18.87 -4.06
N LYS A 77 5.52 19.09 -5.37
CA LYS A 77 5.62 18.03 -6.38
C LYS A 77 6.95 18.12 -7.11
N VAL A 78 7.79 17.11 -6.99
CA VAL A 78 9.02 17.01 -7.79
C VAL A 78 8.64 16.83 -9.27
N THR A 79 9.16 17.71 -10.13
CA THR A 79 8.84 17.76 -11.55
C THR A 79 10.05 17.47 -12.44
N LYS A 80 11.27 17.83 -11.99
CA LYS A 80 12.51 17.59 -12.74
C LYS A 80 13.60 17.05 -11.80
N VAL A 81 14.47 16.21 -12.33
CA VAL A 81 15.62 15.66 -11.63
C VAL A 81 16.85 15.85 -12.51
N HIS A 82 17.85 16.57 -12.03
CA HIS A 82 18.98 17.01 -12.81
C HIS A 82 20.20 16.14 -12.59
N LYS A 83 20.75 15.63 -13.68
CA LYS A 83 21.91 14.76 -13.73
C LYS A 83 23.05 15.44 -14.48
N ASN A 84 24.26 15.34 -13.99
CA ASN A 84 25.47 15.84 -14.66
C ASN A 84 26.04 14.81 -15.66
N ALA A 85 27.06 15.21 -16.39
CA ALA A 85 27.75 14.37 -17.39
C ALA A 85 28.42 13.11 -16.79
N ASN A 86 28.66 13.09 -15.47
CA ASN A 86 29.23 11.93 -14.75
C ASN A 86 28.17 10.96 -14.26
N ASN A 87 26.93 11.06 -14.72
CA ASN A 87 25.78 10.24 -14.32
C ASN A 87 25.47 10.34 -12.81
N MET A 88 25.69 11.51 -12.20
CA MET A 88 25.36 11.82 -10.82
C MET A 88 24.21 12.82 -10.76
N LEU A 89 23.27 12.65 -9.87
CA LEU A 89 22.25 13.66 -9.58
C LEU A 89 22.90 14.84 -8.85
N THR A 90 22.52 16.06 -9.23
CA THR A 90 23.01 17.31 -8.62
C THR A 90 21.93 18.08 -7.91
N SER A 91 20.70 18.05 -8.44
CA SER A 91 19.58 18.78 -7.90
C SER A 91 18.24 18.20 -8.36
N LEU A 92 17.19 18.62 -7.72
CA LEU A 92 15.82 18.40 -8.17
C LEU A 92 15.05 19.74 -8.24
N THR A 93 14.06 19.80 -9.12
CA THR A 93 13.11 20.91 -9.17
C THR A 93 11.76 20.41 -8.67
N TYR A 94 11.14 21.15 -7.77
CA TYR A 94 9.78 20.90 -7.31
C TYR A 94 8.89 22.12 -7.49
N GLU A 95 7.62 21.87 -7.75
CA GLU A 95 6.56 22.89 -7.82
C GLU A 95 5.82 22.95 -6.49
N LYS A 96 5.63 24.15 -5.97
CA LYS A 96 4.81 24.44 -4.81
C LYS A 96 4.10 25.78 -5.01
N ASP A 97 2.80 25.81 -4.78
CA ASP A 97 1.96 27.01 -4.91
C ASP A 97 2.12 27.71 -6.28
N GLY A 98 2.27 26.92 -7.36
CA GLY A 98 2.47 27.42 -8.72
C GLY A 98 3.86 27.99 -9.03
N GLN A 99 4.83 27.82 -8.14
CA GLN A 99 6.21 28.27 -8.32
C GLN A 99 7.18 27.07 -8.36
N GLU A 100 8.21 27.17 -9.20
CA GLU A 100 9.29 26.20 -9.25
C GLU A 100 10.43 26.58 -8.31
N PHE A 101 10.94 25.59 -7.58
CA PHE A 101 12.08 25.69 -6.69
C PHE A 101 13.10 24.61 -7.02
N THR A 102 14.39 24.95 -6.94
CA THR A 102 15.47 23.96 -7.14
C THR A 102 16.19 23.72 -5.82
N MET A 103 16.47 22.44 -5.54
CA MET A 103 17.18 22.00 -4.34
C MET A 103 18.35 21.10 -4.75
N GLU A 104 19.53 21.41 -4.28
CA GLU A 104 20.75 20.62 -4.44
C GLU A 104 20.86 19.56 -3.34
N GLY A 105 21.60 18.48 -3.59
CA GLY A 105 21.84 17.43 -2.60
C GLY A 105 22.97 16.48 -3.01
N ASP A 106 23.54 15.81 -2.03
CA ASP A 106 24.59 14.81 -2.24
C ASP A 106 24.02 13.43 -2.52
N TYR A 107 22.89 13.09 -1.89
CA TYR A 107 22.18 11.83 -2.02
C TYR A 107 20.70 12.07 -2.31
N PHE A 108 20.13 11.28 -3.19
CA PHE A 108 18.73 11.38 -3.60
C PHE A 108 18.02 10.06 -3.34
N ILE A 109 17.08 10.06 -2.40
CA ILE A 109 16.26 8.89 -2.06
C ILE A 109 14.85 9.16 -2.57
N SER A 110 14.42 8.37 -3.56
CA SER A 110 13.13 8.55 -4.22
C SER A 110 12.16 7.44 -3.88
N SER A 111 11.02 7.79 -3.29
CA SER A 111 9.85 6.94 -3.15
C SER A 111 8.74 7.25 -4.15
N MET A 112 8.96 8.27 -5.01
CA MET A 112 7.99 8.62 -6.05
C MET A 112 7.86 7.51 -7.09
N PRO A 113 6.73 7.44 -7.83
CA PRO A 113 6.58 6.47 -8.90
C PRO A 113 7.77 6.50 -9.85
N VAL A 114 8.41 5.34 -10.07
CA VAL A 114 9.63 5.25 -10.90
C VAL A 114 9.39 5.79 -12.31
N ARG A 115 8.17 5.65 -12.83
CA ARG A 115 7.74 6.27 -14.09
C ARG A 115 7.90 7.80 -14.08
N ASP A 116 7.48 8.44 -12.98
CA ASP A 116 7.53 9.89 -12.85
C ASP A 116 8.96 10.37 -12.58
N LEU A 117 9.73 9.60 -11.80
CA LEU A 117 11.15 9.87 -11.58
C LEU A 117 11.92 9.91 -12.90
N VAL A 118 11.77 8.87 -13.69
CA VAL A 118 12.47 8.74 -15.00
C VAL A 118 11.96 9.79 -15.99
N GLY A 119 10.65 10.04 -16.01
CA GLY A 119 10.04 11.05 -16.87
C GLY A 119 10.49 12.49 -16.55
N GLY A 120 10.90 12.75 -15.30
CA GLY A 120 11.44 14.05 -14.87
C GLY A 120 12.97 14.19 -15.02
N MET A 121 13.69 13.11 -15.39
CA MET A 121 15.14 13.12 -15.52
C MET A 121 15.59 13.65 -16.89
N ASN A 122 16.69 14.39 -16.92
CA ASN A 122 17.40 14.68 -18.17
C ASN A 122 18.29 13.50 -18.60
N ASP A 123 18.62 13.43 -19.88
CA ASP A 123 19.58 12.48 -20.47
C ASP A 123 19.34 11.00 -20.11
N VAL A 124 18.07 10.59 -20.21
CA VAL A 124 17.67 9.20 -20.01
C VAL A 124 17.84 8.41 -21.31
N PRO A 125 18.48 7.22 -21.27
CA PRO A 125 18.51 6.32 -22.43
C PRO A 125 17.10 5.99 -22.92
N ALA A 126 16.89 5.99 -24.24
CA ALA A 126 15.59 5.78 -24.86
C ALA A 126 14.86 4.52 -24.37
N ASP A 127 15.60 3.42 -24.19
CA ASP A 127 15.06 2.16 -23.65
C ASP A 127 14.56 2.32 -22.21
N ALA A 128 15.34 2.95 -21.34
CA ALA A 128 14.94 3.18 -19.95
C ALA A 128 13.70 4.10 -19.87
N ALA A 129 13.66 5.15 -20.69
CA ALA A 129 12.50 6.05 -20.79
C ALA A 129 11.25 5.30 -21.26
N ARG A 130 11.36 4.46 -22.31
CA ARG A 130 10.27 3.64 -22.84
C ARG A 130 9.75 2.65 -21.79
N ILE A 131 10.65 1.92 -21.13
CA ILE A 131 10.28 0.95 -20.10
C ILE A 131 9.54 1.64 -18.97
N ALA A 132 10.10 2.73 -18.41
CA ALA A 132 9.48 3.47 -17.32
C ALA A 132 8.11 4.03 -17.70
N ALA A 133 7.97 4.61 -18.89
CA ALA A 133 6.71 5.18 -19.39
C ALA A 133 5.60 4.12 -19.54
N GLY A 134 5.98 2.88 -19.89
CA GLY A 134 5.05 1.77 -20.07
C GLY A 134 4.65 1.03 -18.80
N LEU A 135 5.25 1.35 -17.63
CA LEU A 135 4.88 0.70 -16.38
C LEU A 135 3.46 1.08 -15.94
N PRO A 136 2.56 0.10 -15.79
CA PRO A 136 1.17 0.38 -15.46
C PRO A 136 0.94 0.47 -13.95
N TYR A 137 -0.08 1.23 -13.58
CA TYR A 137 -0.58 1.34 -12.21
C TYR A 137 -2.09 1.12 -12.20
N ARG A 138 -2.61 0.75 -11.05
CA ARG A 138 -4.03 0.79 -10.75
C ARG A 138 -4.26 1.87 -9.71
N ASP A 139 -5.21 2.74 -9.98
CA ASP A 139 -5.68 3.74 -9.05
C ASP A 139 -6.73 3.15 -8.10
N TYR A 140 -7.03 3.88 -7.07
CA TYR A 140 -7.88 3.42 -5.99
C TYR A 140 -8.77 4.56 -5.51
N MET A 141 -10.03 4.24 -5.30
CA MET A 141 -10.97 5.13 -4.64
C MET A 141 -11.54 4.45 -3.42
N THR A 142 -11.71 5.19 -2.35
CA THR A 142 -12.43 4.73 -1.17
C THR A 142 -13.52 5.71 -0.82
N LEU A 143 -14.70 5.18 -0.50
CA LEU A 143 -15.82 5.91 0.06
C LEU A 143 -16.02 5.47 1.51
N GLY A 144 -15.72 6.36 2.45
CA GLY A 144 -16.13 6.19 3.83
C GLY A 144 -17.63 6.46 3.97
N VAL A 145 -18.34 5.59 4.66
CA VAL A 145 -19.76 5.75 4.93
C VAL A 145 -20.01 5.54 6.44
N LEU A 146 -20.52 6.55 7.11
CA LEU A 146 -20.90 6.50 8.52
C LEU A 146 -22.37 6.11 8.65
N VAL A 147 -22.64 5.08 9.40
CA VAL A 147 -24.03 4.58 9.66
C VAL A 147 -24.21 4.25 11.14
N PRO A 148 -25.45 4.26 11.68
CA PRO A 148 -25.70 3.85 13.07
C PRO A 148 -25.37 2.39 13.33
N LYS A 149 -25.59 1.52 12.35
CA LYS A 149 -25.34 0.07 12.42
C LYS A 149 -25.26 -0.54 11.05
N ILE A 150 -24.69 -1.74 10.98
CA ILE A 150 -24.74 -2.63 9.80
C ILE A 150 -25.55 -3.88 10.13
N ASN A 151 -26.09 -4.51 9.09
CA ASN A 151 -26.92 -5.72 9.24
C ASN A 151 -26.09 -7.00 9.45
N LEU A 152 -24.76 -6.92 9.33
CA LEU A 152 -23.86 -8.05 9.59
C LEU A 152 -23.75 -8.28 11.10
N VAL A 153 -24.25 -9.44 11.54
CA VAL A 153 -24.25 -9.83 12.95
C VAL A 153 -23.09 -10.77 13.24
N ASN A 154 -22.37 -10.52 14.32
CA ASN A 154 -21.34 -11.41 14.83
C ASN A 154 -21.93 -12.74 15.30
N LYS A 155 -21.55 -13.83 14.63
CA LYS A 155 -21.93 -15.20 14.99
C LYS A 155 -20.76 -15.99 15.58
N THR A 156 -19.67 -15.31 15.91
CA THR A 156 -18.46 -15.90 16.48
C THR A 156 -18.41 -15.75 17.99
N ASN A 157 -17.41 -16.35 18.63
CA ASN A 157 -17.15 -16.15 20.06
C ASN A 157 -16.27 -14.93 20.36
N ILE A 158 -15.84 -14.18 19.32
CA ILE A 158 -15.02 -12.99 19.46
C ILE A 158 -15.92 -11.83 19.87
N ARG A 159 -15.61 -11.19 20.97
CA ARG A 159 -16.36 -10.02 21.45
C ARG A 159 -15.99 -8.78 20.63
N THR A 160 -16.98 -8.10 20.09
CA THR A 160 -16.86 -6.82 19.41
C THR A 160 -17.81 -5.79 20.01
N VAL A 161 -17.53 -4.51 19.81
CA VAL A 161 -18.46 -3.44 20.21
C VAL A 161 -19.72 -3.54 19.35
N ASN A 162 -20.89 -3.40 19.98
CA ASN A 162 -22.20 -3.50 19.31
C ASN A 162 -22.45 -4.80 18.55
N ASN A 163 -21.74 -5.87 18.91
CA ASN A 163 -21.85 -7.17 18.26
C ASN A 163 -21.65 -7.12 16.73
N ILE A 164 -20.80 -6.21 16.24
CA ILE A 164 -20.41 -6.13 14.83
C ILE A 164 -19.59 -7.37 14.47
N VAL A 165 -19.72 -7.88 13.24
CA VAL A 165 -18.86 -8.94 12.71
C VAL A 165 -17.38 -8.60 12.91
N PRO A 166 -16.52 -9.52 13.40
CA PRO A 166 -15.17 -9.20 13.86
C PRO A 166 -14.13 -9.02 12.73
N ASP A 167 -14.57 -9.00 11.48
CA ASP A 167 -13.68 -8.84 10.34
C ASP A 167 -13.24 -7.39 10.16
N CYS A 168 -11.94 -7.17 9.92
CA CYS A 168 -11.42 -5.83 9.61
C CYS A 168 -11.72 -5.44 8.17
N TRP A 169 -11.66 -6.39 7.23
CA TRP A 169 -12.07 -6.20 5.83
C TRP A 169 -12.69 -7.46 5.25
N VAL A 170 -13.54 -7.26 4.24
CA VAL A 170 -14.26 -8.32 3.55
C VAL A 170 -14.12 -8.10 2.05
N TYR A 171 -13.69 -9.15 1.32
CA TYR A 171 -13.65 -9.13 -0.14
C TYR A 171 -15.05 -9.42 -0.70
N VAL A 172 -15.46 -8.61 -1.68
CA VAL A 172 -16.76 -8.75 -2.34
C VAL A 172 -16.56 -9.44 -3.69
N GLN A 173 -17.17 -10.58 -3.87
CA GLN A 173 -17.10 -11.37 -5.12
C GLN A 173 -18.47 -11.44 -5.85
N ASP A 174 -19.38 -10.52 -5.54
CA ASP A 174 -20.67 -10.40 -6.20
C ASP A 174 -20.51 -9.64 -7.53
N ARG A 175 -21.03 -10.23 -8.62
CA ARG A 175 -20.94 -9.65 -9.97
C ARG A 175 -21.90 -8.48 -10.19
N ASN A 176 -22.87 -8.27 -9.30
CA ASN A 176 -23.88 -7.20 -9.40
C ASN A 176 -23.41 -5.87 -8.80
N VAL A 177 -22.20 -5.84 -8.21
CA VAL A 177 -21.58 -4.65 -7.63
C VAL A 177 -20.17 -4.46 -8.20
N LYS A 178 -19.70 -3.22 -8.15
CA LYS A 178 -18.31 -2.84 -8.51
C LYS A 178 -17.40 -2.78 -7.29
N LEU A 179 -17.99 -2.72 -6.12
CA LEU A 179 -17.28 -2.78 -4.85
C LEU A 179 -16.38 -4.02 -4.79
N GLY A 180 -15.08 -3.83 -4.66
CA GLY A 180 -14.12 -4.94 -4.62
C GLY A 180 -13.88 -5.46 -3.20
N ARG A 181 -13.94 -4.56 -2.21
CA ARG A 181 -13.69 -4.85 -0.80
C ARG A 181 -14.31 -3.76 0.07
N PHE A 182 -14.71 -4.10 1.28
CA PHE A 182 -15.02 -3.09 2.29
C PHE A 182 -14.27 -3.34 3.60
N GLN A 183 -14.06 -2.27 4.35
CA GLN A 183 -13.41 -2.29 5.65
C GLN A 183 -14.38 -1.83 6.73
N ILE A 184 -14.21 -2.37 7.95
CA ILE A 184 -14.93 -1.93 9.15
C ILE A 184 -13.91 -1.28 10.08
N TYR A 185 -13.84 0.06 10.05
CA TYR A 185 -12.81 0.80 10.79
C TYR A 185 -12.90 0.64 12.30
N ASN A 186 -14.09 0.39 12.83
CA ASN A 186 -14.31 0.09 14.26
C ASN A 186 -13.46 -1.10 14.74
N ASN A 187 -13.23 -2.09 13.87
CA ASN A 187 -12.47 -3.29 14.20
C ASN A 187 -10.93 -3.09 14.04
N TRP A 188 -10.51 -2.13 13.22
CA TRP A 188 -9.09 -1.78 13.10
C TRP A 188 -8.57 -1.08 14.35
N SER A 189 -9.28 -0.04 14.80
CA SER A 189 -9.00 0.63 16.06
C SER A 189 -10.23 1.37 16.57
N PRO A 190 -10.67 1.08 17.79
CA PRO A 190 -11.82 1.77 18.39
C PRO A 190 -11.55 3.27 18.61
N TYR A 191 -10.31 3.67 18.67
CA TYR A 191 -9.92 5.07 18.89
C TYR A 191 -10.06 5.97 17.65
N MET A 192 -10.28 5.39 16.47
CA MET A 192 -10.56 6.14 15.26
C MET A 192 -12.03 6.56 15.13
N ILE A 193 -12.91 6.02 15.97
CA ILE A 193 -14.36 6.23 15.90
C ILE A 193 -14.77 7.17 17.03
N LYS A 194 -15.38 8.30 16.68
CA LYS A 194 -15.80 9.33 17.63
C LYS A 194 -16.94 8.85 18.55
N ASP A 195 -17.92 8.16 17.98
CA ASP A 195 -19.03 7.57 18.70
C ASP A 195 -19.08 6.06 18.45
N LEU A 196 -18.21 5.35 19.16
CA LEU A 196 -17.99 3.92 18.97
C LEU A 196 -19.22 3.07 19.31
N GLU A 197 -20.05 3.52 20.26
CA GLU A 197 -21.22 2.77 20.73
C GLU A 197 -22.42 2.87 19.80
N HIS A 198 -22.52 3.96 19.05
CA HIS A 198 -23.72 4.24 18.25
C HIS A 198 -23.44 4.36 16.74
N THR A 199 -22.19 4.23 16.30
CA THR A 199 -21.87 4.38 14.88
C THR A 199 -20.90 3.33 14.38
N VAL A 200 -21.00 3.02 13.08
CA VAL A 200 -20.07 2.18 12.34
C VAL A 200 -19.54 2.95 11.15
N TRP A 201 -18.22 3.01 11.04
CA TRP A 201 -17.53 3.64 9.91
C TRP A 201 -17.02 2.57 8.96
N ILE A 202 -17.53 2.56 7.72
CA ILE A 202 -17.22 1.56 6.69
C ILE A 202 -16.47 2.24 5.56
N GLY A 203 -15.36 1.65 5.12
CA GLY A 203 -14.64 2.07 3.92
C GLY A 203 -14.96 1.15 2.75
N LEU A 204 -15.58 1.67 1.71
CA LEU A 204 -15.87 0.96 0.45
C LEU A 204 -14.73 1.18 -0.53
N GLU A 205 -14.12 0.11 -1.04
CA GLU A 205 -12.93 0.18 -1.87
C GLU A 205 -13.18 -0.20 -3.32
N TYR A 206 -12.81 0.70 -4.21
CA TYR A 206 -12.99 0.57 -5.66
C TYR A 206 -11.65 0.66 -6.39
N PHE A 207 -11.40 -0.30 -7.26
CA PHE A 207 -10.21 -0.34 -8.11
C PHE A 207 -10.55 0.29 -9.46
N VAL A 208 -10.00 1.45 -9.72
CA VAL A 208 -10.32 2.31 -10.86
C VAL A 208 -9.05 2.72 -11.60
N ASN A 209 -9.20 3.47 -12.68
CA ASN A 209 -8.08 4.19 -13.29
C ASN A 209 -8.42 5.68 -13.37
N GLU A 210 -7.41 6.54 -13.32
CA GLU A 210 -7.56 7.98 -13.57
C GLU A 210 -8.23 8.20 -14.93
N GLY A 211 -9.32 8.99 -14.94
CA GLY A 211 -10.12 9.24 -16.13
C GLY A 211 -11.30 8.30 -16.34
N ASP A 212 -11.44 7.22 -15.56
CA ASP A 212 -12.63 6.38 -15.56
C ASP A 212 -13.90 7.17 -15.21
N GLU A 213 -15.06 6.61 -15.51
CA GLU A 213 -16.37 7.15 -15.11
C GLU A 213 -16.42 7.40 -13.60
N TYR A 214 -16.06 6.42 -12.76
CA TYR A 214 -16.04 6.57 -11.30
C TYR A 214 -15.02 7.60 -10.81
N TRP A 215 -13.84 7.63 -11.43
CA TRP A 215 -12.82 8.59 -11.07
C TRP A 215 -13.26 10.05 -11.24
N ASN A 216 -14.09 10.32 -12.25
CA ASN A 216 -14.54 11.67 -12.58
C ASN A 216 -15.77 12.10 -11.78
N MET A 217 -16.39 11.21 -11.01
CA MET A 217 -17.57 11.54 -10.20
C MET A 217 -17.22 12.50 -9.05
N THR A 218 -18.20 13.29 -8.67
CA THR A 218 -18.21 14.02 -7.40
C THR A 218 -18.42 13.04 -6.24
N GLU A 219 -18.11 13.48 -5.03
CA GLU A 219 -18.36 12.70 -3.82
C GLU A 219 -19.83 12.30 -3.69
N GLU A 220 -20.74 13.23 -3.95
CA GLU A 220 -22.19 12.97 -3.87
C GLU A 220 -22.67 11.92 -4.89
N GLU A 221 -22.19 12.00 -6.13
CA GLU A 221 -22.53 11.01 -7.18
C GLU A 221 -22.00 9.63 -6.83
N PHE A 222 -20.74 9.57 -6.37
CA PHE A 222 -20.11 8.31 -6.00
C PHE A 222 -20.71 7.71 -4.73
N ALA A 223 -21.11 8.54 -3.76
CA ALA A 223 -21.81 8.10 -2.56
C ALA A 223 -23.14 7.41 -2.88
N LYS A 224 -23.91 7.92 -3.84
CA LYS A 224 -25.17 7.28 -4.31
C LYS A 224 -24.91 5.85 -4.79
N ILE A 225 -23.80 5.63 -5.53
CA ILE A 225 -23.42 4.29 -6.00
C ILE A 225 -23.03 3.41 -4.82
N GLY A 226 -22.11 3.86 -3.97
CA GLY A 226 -21.62 3.08 -2.84
C GLY A 226 -22.74 2.68 -1.88
N VAL A 227 -23.61 3.61 -1.53
CA VAL A 227 -24.79 3.36 -0.67
C VAL A 227 -25.76 2.37 -1.34
N SER A 228 -26.00 2.50 -2.67
CA SER A 228 -26.83 1.54 -3.41
C SER A 228 -26.23 0.13 -3.38
N GLU A 229 -24.90 0.00 -3.48
CA GLU A 229 -24.22 -1.29 -3.40
C GLU A 229 -24.24 -1.87 -1.98
N MET A 230 -24.13 -1.02 -0.95
CA MET A 230 -24.34 -1.47 0.46
C MET A 230 -25.72 -2.07 0.67
N ILE A 231 -26.77 -1.46 0.10
CA ILE A 231 -28.14 -1.99 0.16
C ILE A 231 -28.24 -3.31 -0.59
N LYS A 232 -27.70 -3.41 -1.82
CA LYS A 232 -27.70 -4.66 -2.59
C LYS A 232 -27.01 -5.81 -1.87
N LEU A 233 -25.94 -5.51 -1.12
CA LEU A 233 -25.22 -6.49 -0.31
C LEU A 233 -25.87 -6.78 1.04
N GLY A 234 -26.97 -6.09 1.37
CA GLY A 234 -27.66 -6.24 2.64
C GLY A 234 -26.89 -5.70 3.85
N LEU A 235 -25.94 -4.78 3.64
CA LEU A 235 -25.20 -4.15 4.72
C LEU A 235 -26.06 -3.12 5.48
N ILE A 236 -26.94 -2.43 4.77
CA ILE A 236 -27.92 -1.47 5.28
C ILE A 236 -29.27 -1.65 4.53
N ASP A 237 -30.36 -1.13 5.09
CA ASP A 237 -31.70 -1.31 4.51
C ASP A 237 -32.15 -0.11 3.65
N SER A 238 -31.66 1.11 3.96
CA SER A 238 -32.10 2.34 3.32
C SER A 238 -30.97 3.36 3.25
N PRO A 239 -30.93 4.25 2.25
CA PRO A 239 -29.99 5.36 2.20
C PRO A 239 -30.21 6.36 3.34
N ASP A 240 -31.42 6.41 3.93
CA ASP A 240 -31.75 7.36 5.00
C ASP A 240 -30.99 7.12 6.31
N VAL A 241 -30.35 5.94 6.46
CA VAL A 241 -29.52 5.62 7.63
C VAL A 241 -28.11 6.17 7.54
N VAL A 242 -27.70 6.72 6.38
CA VAL A 242 -26.37 7.28 6.20
C VAL A 242 -26.26 8.62 6.91
N LEU A 243 -25.31 8.71 7.84
CA LEU A 243 -25.07 9.90 8.66
C LEU A 243 -24.05 10.85 8.02
N ASP A 244 -23.03 10.28 7.36
CA ASP A 244 -21.95 11.05 6.73
C ASP A 244 -21.25 10.22 5.67
N VAL A 245 -20.57 10.88 4.73
CA VAL A 245 -19.74 10.25 3.70
C VAL A 245 -18.44 11.02 3.53
N HIS A 246 -17.38 10.33 3.08
CA HIS A 246 -16.13 10.95 2.69
C HIS A 246 -15.44 10.13 1.60
N MET A 247 -14.99 10.80 0.55
CA MET A 247 -14.33 10.15 -0.60
C MET A 247 -12.87 10.54 -0.71
N GLU A 248 -12.01 9.52 -0.90
CA GLU A 248 -10.59 9.71 -1.20
C GLU A 248 -10.22 9.05 -2.52
N LYS A 249 -9.40 9.74 -3.32
CA LYS A 249 -8.85 9.27 -4.59
C LYS A 249 -7.33 9.13 -4.48
N VAL A 250 -6.81 7.94 -4.70
CA VAL A 250 -5.36 7.66 -4.60
C VAL A 250 -4.84 7.21 -5.96
N LYS A 251 -4.05 8.09 -6.59
CA LYS A 251 -3.37 7.78 -7.85
C LYS A 251 -2.22 6.80 -7.63
N LYS A 252 -2.02 5.90 -8.59
CA LYS A 252 -0.88 4.96 -8.61
C LYS A 252 -0.75 4.15 -7.33
N ALA A 253 -1.88 3.73 -6.77
CA ALA A 253 -1.94 3.01 -5.50
C ALA A 253 -1.31 1.60 -5.61
N TYR A 254 -1.44 0.96 -6.75
CA TYR A 254 -0.96 -0.40 -6.98
C TYR A 254 -0.10 -0.48 -8.24
N PRO A 255 1.22 -0.71 -8.12
CA PRO A 255 2.05 -1.13 -9.26
C PRO A 255 1.51 -2.41 -9.86
N ALA A 256 1.42 -2.48 -11.18
CA ALA A 256 0.92 -3.65 -11.89
C ALA A 256 2.03 -4.27 -12.75
N TYR A 257 2.02 -5.61 -12.90
CA TYR A 257 3.12 -6.39 -13.46
C TYR A 257 2.77 -6.91 -14.86
N PHE A 258 2.56 -5.98 -15.79
CA PHE A 258 2.33 -6.27 -17.19
C PHE A 258 2.93 -5.17 -18.07
N ASP A 259 2.71 -5.26 -19.37
CA ASP A 259 3.24 -4.37 -20.40
C ASP A 259 4.80 -4.37 -20.36
N THR A 260 5.45 -3.27 -20.04
CA THR A 260 6.91 -3.18 -20.01
C THR A 260 7.56 -3.75 -18.74
N TYR A 261 6.78 -4.28 -17.80
CA TYR A 261 7.32 -4.82 -16.54
C TYR A 261 8.29 -5.99 -16.75
N ASP A 262 8.12 -6.78 -17.80
CA ASP A 262 9.04 -7.89 -18.14
C ASP A 262 10.47 -7.41 -18.43
N GLU A 263 10.63 -6.11 -18.71
CA GLU A 263 11.93 -5.48 -18.95
C GLU A 263 12.44 -4.69 -17.73
N MET A 264 11.81 -4.84 -16.57
CA MET A 264 12.13 -4.06 -15.35
C MET A 264 13.60 -4.18 -14.93
N ASP A 265 14.24 -5.33 -15.15
CA ASP A 265 15.64 -5.54 -14.82
C ASP A 265 16.57 -4.57 -15.55
N LYS A 266 16.26 -4.21 -16.80
CA LYS A 266 17.03 -3.20 -17.58
C LYS A 266 16.87 -1.82 -16.95
N LEU A 267 15.67 -1.47 -16.50
CA LEU A 267 15.43 -0.20 -15.83
C LEU A 267 16.13 -0.14 -14.46
N VAL A 268 16.09 -1.23 -13.69
CA VAL A 268 16.83 -1.35 -12.42
C VAL A 268 18.32 -1.19 -12.63
N ALA A 269 18.89 -1.80 -13.68
CA ALA A 269 20.31 -1.66 -14.02
C ALA A 269 20.67 -0.20 -14.32
N TYR A 270 19.85 0.51 -15.11
CA TYR A 270 20.04 1.93 -15.39
C TYR A 270 19.97 2.77 -14.11
N LEU A 271 18.91 2.65 -13.32
CA LEU A 271 18.74 3.43 -12.09
C LEU A 271 19.84 3.14 -11.07
N SER A 272 20.32 1.90 -11.02
CA SER A 272 21.42 1.50 -10.13
C SER A 272 22.76 2.08 -10.57
N SER A 273 22.95 2.39 -11.87
CA SER A 273 24.15 3.01 -12.38
C SER A 273 24.32 4.48 -11.96
N ILE A 274 23.26 5.15 -11.53
CA ILE A 274 23.29 6.51 -11.00
C ILE A 274 23.73 6.43 -9.54
N GLU A 275 24.98 6.77 -9.26
CA GLU A 275 25.66 6.44 -8.00
C GLU A 275 24.91 6.91 -6.76
N ASN A 276 24.44 8.15 -6.75
CA ASN A 276 23.81 8.79 -5.59
C ASN A 276 22.27 8.78 -5.60
N LEU A 277 21.64 7.97 -6.49
CA LEU A 277 20.19 7.77 -6.52
C LEU A 277 19.84 6.44 -5.88
N TYR A 278 18.84 6.45 -4.99
CA TYR A 278 18.28 5.27 -4.34
C TYR A 278 16.74 5.26 -4.52
N CYS A 279 16.22 4.18 -5.10
CA CYS A 279 14.79 4.00 -5.29
C CYS A 279 14.24 3.10 -4.17
N VAL A 280 13.27 3.59 -3.39
CA VAL A 280 12.74 2.92 -2.20
C VAL A 280 11.22 2.83 -2.22
N GLY A 281 10.69 1.90 -1.45
CA GLY A 281 9.25 1.77 -1.25
C GLY A 281 8.49 1.21 -2.44
N ARG A 282 7.16 1.15 -2.30
CA ARG A 282 6.25 0.53 -3.27
C ARG A 282 6.37 1.15 -4.67
N ASN A 283 6.27 2.46 -4.76
CA ASN A 283 6.21 3.16 -6.04
C ASN A 283 7.60 3.44 -6.62
N GLY A 284 8.60 3.72 -5.77
CA GLY A 284 9.97 3.94 -6.21
C GLY A 284 10.62 2.69 -6.79
N GLN A 285 10.15 1.51 -6.40
CA GLN A 285 10.61 0.23 -6.96
C GLN A 285 9.63 -0.43 -7.93
N HIS A 286 8.48 0.18 -8.18
CA HIS A 286 7.37 -0.44 -8.92
C HIS A 286 7.06 -1.85 -8.43
N ARG A 287 6.98 -2.04 -7.11
CA ARG A 287 6.80 -3.34 -6.47
C ARG A 287 5.68 -3.30 -5.45
N TYR A 288 4.91 -4.38 -5.35
CA TYR A 288 3.81 -4.50 -4.41
C TYR A 288 4.34 -4.71 -2.97
N ASN A 289 4.95 -3.68 -2.42
CA ASN A 289 5.48 -3.66 -1.05
C ASN A 289 4.37 -3.30 -0.04
N ASN A 290 4.36 -3.95 1.10
CA ASN A 290 3.67 -3.49 2.29
C ASN A 290 4.49 -2.38 2.98
N ILE A 291 3.98 -1.81 4.06
CA ILE A 291 4.63 -0.71 4.80
C ILE A 291 6.01 -1.16 5.33
N ASP A 292 6.09 -2.35 5.92
CA ASP A 292 7.32 -2.96 6.45
C ASP A 292 8.40 -3.11 5.37
N HIS A 293 8.06 -3.68 4.21
CA HIS A 293 9.00 -3.77 3.08
C HIS A 293 9.48 -2.38 2.63
N SER A 294 8.57 -1.41 2.56
CA SER A 294 8.92 -0.03 2.19
C SER A 294 9.90 0.59 3.19
N MET A 295 9.71 0.35 4.49
CA MET A 295 10.64 0.79 5.54
C MET A 295 11.99 0.10 5.41
N VAL A 296 12.03 -1.21 5.18
CA VAL A 296 13.27 -1.98 5.02
C VAL A 296 14.10 -1.46 3.84
N THR A 297 13.46 -1.12 2.70
CA THR A 297 14.20 -0.52 1.58
C THR A 297 14.89 0.78 1.96
N SER A 298 14.27 1.58 2.83
CA SER A 298 14.84 2.84 3.32
C SER A 298 15.98 2.59 4.31
N PHE A 299 15.86 1.61 5.21
CA PHE A 299 16.92 1.23 6.15
C PHE A 299 18.15 0.69 5.42
N GLU A 300 17.97 -0.18 4.44
CA GLU A 300 19.09 -0.68 3.62
C GLU A 300 19.76 0.46 2.81
N THR A 301 18.98 1.44 2.36
CA THR A 301 19.53 2.64 1.68
C THR A 301 20.42 3.45 2.64
N VAL A 302 19.92 3.77 3.83
CA VAL A 302 20.71 4.52 4.83
C VAL A 302 21.98 3.76 5.22
N LYS A 303 21.89 2.45 5.40
CA LYS A 303 23.03 1.59 5.67
C LYS A 303 24.07 1.66 4.54
N ASN A 304 23.66 1.61 3.28
CA ASN A 304 24.57 1.74 2.14
C ASN A 304 25.26 3.12 2.13
N ILE A 305 24.52 4.19 2.38
CA ILE A 305 25.09 5.54 2.45
C ILE A 305 26.13 5.64 3.57
N LEU A 306 25.82 5.16 4.78
CA LEU A 306 26.71 5.22 5.94
C LEU A 306 27.97 4.37 5.79
N THR A 307 27.88 3.24 5.07
CA THR A 307 29.03 2.35 4.82
C THR A 307 29.77 2.66 3.54
N GLY A 308 29.31 3.62 2.73
CA GLY A 308 29.89 3.94 1.42
C GLY A 308 29.68 2.83 0.37
N SER A 309 28.71 1.93 0.58
CA SER A 309 28.41 0.85 -0.35
C SER A 309 27.75 1.39 -1.63
N ARG A 310 28.29 1.04 -2.78
CA ARG A 310 27.70 1.35 -4.10
C ARG A 310 26.78 0.25 -4.63
N ASP A 311 26.83 -0.95 -4.03
CA ASP A 311 25.94 -2.04 -4.38
C ASP A 311 24.54 -1.79 -3.81
N LYS A 312 23.54 -1.77 -4.67
CA LYS A 312 22.14 -1.51 -4.33
C LYS A 312 21.28 -2.77 -4.39
N LYS A 313 21.90 -3.95 -4.58
CA LYS A 313 21.15 -5.21 -4.69
C LYS A 313 20.35 -5.52 -3.45
N ASN A 314 20.88 -5.23 -2.24
CA ASN A 314 20.16 -5.40 -0.99
C ASN A 314 18.85 -4.60 -0.93
N ILE A 315 18.82 -3.39 -1.53
CA ILE A 315 17.62 -2.54 -1.58
C ILE A 315 16.60 -3.11 -2.57
N TRP A 316 17.06 -3.52 -3.76
CA TRP A 316 16.19 -4.09 -4.80
C TRP A 316 15.73 -5.51 -4.51
N SER A 317 16.43 -6.25 -3.63
CA SER A 317 16.07 -7.62 -3.24
C SER A 317 15.02 -7.69 -2.13
N VAL A 318 14.66 -6.58 -1.50
CA VAL A 318 13.59 -6.58 -0.51
C VAL A 318 12.28 -7.06 -1.16
N ASN A 319 11.59 -8.01 -0.49
CA ASN A 319 10.34 -8.62 -0.98
C ASN A 319 10.48 -9.35 -2.34
N THR A 320 11.65 -9.93 -2.61
CA THR A 320 11.85 -10.85 -3.75
C THR A 320 11.87 -12.32 -3.33
N GLU A 321 11.82 -12.58 -2.02
CA GLU A 321 11.85 -13.92 -1.47
C GLU A 321 10.63 -14.73 -1.94
N GLN A 322 10.83 -16.01 -2.21
CA GLN A 322 9.75 -16.91 -2.60
C GLN A 322 8.90 -17.35 -1.40
N GLU A 323 9.37 -17.11 -0.17
CA GLU A 323 8.66 -17.39 1.08
C GLU A 323 8.57 -16.09 1.90
N TYR A 324 7.39 -15.77 2.39
CA TYR A 324 7.17 -14.67 3.32
C TYR A 324 7.34 -15.20 4.75
N HIS A 325 8.29 -14.61 5.49
CA HIS A 325 8.54 -14.98 6.88
C HIS A 325 8.04 -13.85 7.80
N GLU A 326 6.82 -13.98 8.30
CA GLU A 326 6.42 -13.25 9.50
C GLU A 326 6.66 -14.14 10.72
N THR A 327 7.64 -13.78 11.54
CA THR A 327 7.85 -14.41 12.84
C THR A 327 6.92 -13.76 13.86
N SER A 328 6.00 -14.54 14.42
CA SER A 328 5.36 -14.16 15.67
C SER A 328 6.42 -14.23 16.78
N ASN A 329 6.94 -13.09 17.23
CA ASN A 329 7.79 -13.01 18.41
C ASN A 329 6.94 -13.29 19.66
N ASN A 330 6.69 -14.56 19.94
CA ASN A 330 6.31 -15.06 21.27
C ASN A 330 7.56 -15.45 22.05
N GLU A 331 8.61 -14.63 22.06
CA GLU A 331 9.72 -14.74 23.00
C GLU A 331 9.77 -13.46 23.82
N GLY A 332 9.16 -13.50 24.97
CA GLY A 332 9.29 -12.40 25.94
C GLY A 332 8.23 -12.38 27.03
N ASN A 333 8.09 -13.47 27.77
CA ASN A 333 7.65 -13.42 29.16
C ASN A 333 7.97 -14.75 29.86
N GLU A 334 9.25 -14.97 30.13
CA GLU A 334 9.74 -15.77 31.24
C GLU A 334 10.95 -15.02 31.82
N ALA A 335 10.70 -14.14 32.75
CA ALA A 335 11.58 -13.77 33.87
C ALA A 335 10.78 -12.89 34.86
#